data_7d252d2169760c217e36298343d850da
#
_entry.id   7d252d2169760c217e36298343d850da
#
_cell.length_a   1.000
_cell.length_b   1.000
_cell.length_c   1.000
_cell.angle_alpha   90.00
_cell.angle_beta   90.00
_cell.angle_gamma   90.00
#
_symmetry.space_group_name_H-M   'P 1'
#
loop_
_entity.id
_entity.type
_entity.pdbx_description
1 polymer ?
#
loop_
_entity_poly.entity_id
_entity_poly.type
_entity_poly.pdbx_seq_one_letter_code
_entity_poly.pdbx_strand_id
1 'polypeptide(L)'
;IVADKVGYANELQLDRQGQHLYLNETFGRCLTRFNINRFGELSAPTVVTEFGAGTFPDGLAMDVEEHLWVTSPVSNRVIRVAPDGAQTLILEDSDPDHLAAVEVAYKGGSMGRVHFEEAKSQKLRNISSLAFGGPDLRTAYLGSLLGDGIASFRSPIMGRPPTHWHFNV
;
A
#
# COMPACT_ATOMS: atom_id res chain seq x y z
N ILE A 1 22.89 -1.04 3.15
CA ILE A 1 21.78 -1.86 2.62
C ILE A 1 21.52 -2.96 3.64
N VAL A 2 20.28 -3.09 4.10
CA VAL A 2 19.86 -4.07 5.12
C VAL A 2 19.04 -5.22 4.52
N ALA A 3 18.50 -5.03 3.30
CA ALA A 3 17.85 -6.04 2.47
C ALA A 3 18.07 -5.69 0.99
N ASP A 4 18.14 -6.68 0.14
CA ASP A 4 18.30 -6.56 -1.31
C ASP A 4 17.37 -7.53 -2.06
N LYS A 5 17.39 -7.47 -3.40
CA LYS A 5 16.60 -8.34 -4.30
C LYS A 5 15.09 -8.25 -4.08
N VAL A 6 14.62 -7.06 -3.70
CA VAL A 6 13.19 -6.75 -3.61
C VAL A 6 12.67 -6.18 -4.93
N GLY A 7 11.42 -6.47 -5.25
CA GLY A 7 10.76 -6.08 -6.49
C GLY A 7 10.26 -4.63 -6.50
N TYR A 8 11.16 -3.65 -6.39
CA TYR A 8 10.91 -2.23 -6.27
C TYR A 8 10.29 -1.88 -4.90
N ALA A 9 11.16 -1.69 -3.91
CA ALA A 9 10.78 -1.28 -2.57
C ALA A 9 10.06 0.08 -2.61
N ASN A 10 8.85 0.14 -2.09
CA ASN A 10 8.05 1.36 -2.02
C ASN A 10 7.85 1.75 -0.54
N GLU A 11 6.67 1.61 0.03
CA GLU A 11 6.41 2.07 1.38
C GLU A 11 6.63 0.98 2.44
N LEU A 12 7.06 1.44 3.60
CA LEU A 12 7.43 0.61 4.75
C LEU A 12 6.53 0.91 5.95
N GLN A 13 6.15 -0.12 6.69
CA GLN A 13 5.36 0.02 7.92
C GLN A 13 5.89 -0.92 9.01
N LEU A 14 6.14 -0.38 10.20
CA LEU A 14 6.41 -1.18 11.38
C LEU A 14 5.10 -1.66 12.01
N ASP A 15 5.11 -2.86 12.61
CA ASP A 15 4.05 -3.28 13.50
C ASP A 15 4.06 -2.45 14.80
N ARG A 16 3.08 -2.70 15.68
CA ARG A 16 2.94 -1.95 16.94
C ARG A 16 4.12 -2.17 17.89
N GLN A 17 4.69 -3.36 17.87
CA GLN A 17 5.77 -3.78 18.76
C GLN A 17 7.16 -3.43 18.22
N GLY A 18 7.26 -3.02 16.96
CA GLY A 18 8.53 -2.79 16.27
C GLY A 18 9.32 -4.08 16.00
N GLN A 19 8.61 -5.22 15.96
CA GLN A 19 9.21 -6.54 15.74
C GLN A 19 9.13 -7.00 14.29
N HIS A 20 8.25 -6.38 13.52
CA HIS A 20 8.08 -6.67 12.09
C HIS A 20 8.16 -5.39 11.26
N LEU A 21 8.87 -5.48 10.15
CA LEU A 21 8.87 -4.48 9.09
C LEU A 21 8.13 -5.05 7.89
N TYR A 22 7.10 -4.35 7.45
CA TYR A 22 6.36 -4.66 6.23
C TYR A 22 6.81 -3.75 5.10
N LEU A 23 6.84 -4.30 3.90
CA LEU A 23 7.27 -3.62 2.68
C LEU A 23 6.31 -3.92 1.54
N ASN A 24 5.82 -2.87 0.88
CA ASN A 24 5.19 -3.00 -0.43
C ASN A 24 6.26 -3.10 -1.52
N GLU A 25 6.19 -4.17 -2.31
CA GLU A 25 7.03 -4.37 -3.51
C GLU A 25 6.18 -4.12 -4.76
N THR A 26 6.29 -2.93 -5.35
CA THR A 26 5.41 -2.48 -6.42
C THR A 26 5.45 -3.40 -7.64
N PHE A 27 6.64 -3.70 -8.16
CA PHE A 27 6.80 -4.60 -9.31
C PHE A 27 6.92 -6.07 -8.91
N GLY A 28 7.23 -6.35 -7.66
CA GLY A 28 7.07 -7.68 -7.07
C GLY A 28 5.61 -8.07 -6.86
N ARG A 29 4.72 -7.08 -6.83
CA ARG A 29 3.27 -7.21 -6.60
C ARG A 29 2.95 -8.03 -5.36
N CYS A 30 3.70 -7.79 -4.30
CA CYS A 30 3.51 -8.47 -3.03
C CYS A 30 3.71 -7.52 -1.84
N LEU A 31 3.17 -7.96 -0.72
CA LEU A 31 3.46 -7.43 0.60
C LEU A 31 4.40 -8.39 1.31
N THR A 32 5.56 -7.91 1.67
CA THR A 32 6.63 -8.69 2.30
C THR A 32 6.81 -8.27 3.74
N ARG A 33 7.16 -9.22 4.61
CA ARG A 33 7.46 -9.01 6.02
C ARG A 33 8.87 -9.49 6.35
N PHE A 34 9.58 -8.69 7.15
CA PHE A 34 10.84 -9.05 7.79
C PHE A 34 10.64 -9.07 9.32
N ASN A 35 11.24 -10.02 10.02
CA ASN A 35 11.36 -9.92 11.47
C ASN A 35 12.55 -9.04 11.80
N ILE A 36 12.43 -8.25 12.86
CA ILE A 36 13.48 -7.36 13.38
C ILE A 36 14.00 -7.97 14.68
N ASN A 37 15.29 -8.28 14.74
CA ASN A 37 15.90 -8.77 15.96
C ASN A 37 16.26 -7.61 16.92
N ARG A 38 16.72 -7.95 18.14
CA ARG A 38 17.09 -6.96 19.16
C ARG A 38 18.23 -5.99 18.76
N PHE A 39 18.95 -6.28 17.69
CA PHE A 39 20.03 -5.42 17.17
C PHE A 39 19.57 -4.58 15.96
N GLY A 40 18.29 -4.68 15.56
CA GLY A 40 17.74 -3.99 14.40
C GLY A 40 18.05 -4.67 13.05
N GLU A 41 18.53 -5.91 13.06
CA GLU A 41 18.81 -6.64 11.84
C GLU A 41 17.55 -7.33 11.33
N LEU A 42 17.39 -7.35 10.01
CA LEU A 42 16.25 -7.97 9.34
C LEU A 42 16.52 -9.45 9.05
N SER A 43 15.48 -10.28 9.23
CA SER A 43 15.48 -11.69 8.77
C SER A 43 15.44 -11.77 7.24
N ALA A 44 15.48 -12.99 6.72
CA ALA A 44 15.04 -13.25 5.35
C ALA A 44 13.57 -12.81 5.18
N PRO A 45 13.20 -12.28 3.98
CA PRO A 45 11.84 -11.85 3.70
C PRO A 45 10.86 -13.03 3.70
N THR A 46 9.63 -12.76 4.13
CA THR A 46 8.49 -13.66 4.01
C THR A 46 7.37 -12.94 3.29
N VAL A 47 6.89 -13.47 2.17
CA VAL A 47 5.72 -12.92 1.47
C VAL A 47 4.48 -13.16 2.32
N VAL A 48 3.80 -12.07 2.70
CA VAL A 48 2.53 -12.10 3.44
C VAL A 48 1.39 -12.40 2.49
N THR A 49 1.38 -11.71 1.35
CA THR A 49 0.37 -11.91 0.30
C THR A 49 0.90 -11.45 -1.06
N GLU A 50 0.43 -12.09 -2.12
CA GLU A 50 0.64 -11.66 -3.51
C GLU A 50 -0.62 -10.99 -4.03
N PHE A 51 -0.47 -9.92 -4.79
CA PHE A 51 -1.59 -9.18 -5.35
C PHE A 51 -1.90 -9.63 -6.79
N GLY A 52 -3.18 -9.68 -7.10
CA GLY A 52 -3.68 -10.05 -8.42
C GLY A 52 -3.45 -8.99 -9.51
N ALA A 53 -3.97 -9.29 -10.71
CA ALA A 53 -3.84 -8.45 -11.89
C ALA A 53 -4.27 -7.00 -11.63
N GLY A 54 -3.51 -6.04 -12.19
CA GLY A 54 -3.75 -4.61 -12.07
C GLY A 54 -3.41 -3.99 -10.71
N THR A 55 -2.95 -4.77 -9.72
CA THR A 55 -2.55 -4.24 -8.42
C THR A 55 -1.04 -4.09 -8.34
N PHE A 56 -0.61 -2.86 -8.13
CA PHE A 56 0.78 -2.46 -7.96
C PHE A 56 0.89 -1.73 -6.62
N PRO A 57 1.24 -2.45 -5.51
CA PRO A 57 1.19 -1.89 -4.17
C PRO A 57 2.15 -0.71 -4.04
N ASP A 58 1.66 0.38 -3.44
CA ASP A 58 2.39 1.64 -3.25
C ASP A 58 2.32 2.06 -1.77
N GLY A 59 1.36 2.89 -1.38
CA GLY A 59 1.21 3.37 -0.01
C GLY A 59 0.78 2.28 0.97
N LEU A 60 1.21 2.42 2.21
CA LEU A 60 1.00 1.44 3.26
C LEU A 60 0.65 2.11 4.59
N ALA A 61 -0.49 1.76 5.18
CA ALA A 61 -0.90 2.18 6.51
C ALA A 61 -1.37 0.98 7.33
N MET A 62 -1.52 1.15 8.64
CA MET A 62 -2.00 0.09 9.53
C MET A 62 -3.19 0.56 10.34
N ASP A 63 -4.15 -0.33 10.58
CA ASP A 63 -5.27 -0.09 11.48
C ASP A 63 -5.02 -0.64 12.90
N VAL A 64 -5.98 -0.41 13.79
CA VAL A 64 -5.86 -0.85 15.20
C VAL A 64 -5.98 -2.35 15.39
N GLU A 65 -6.46 -3.08 14.39
CA GLU A 65 -6.55 -4.55 14.36
C GLU A 65 -5.30 -5.17 13.70
N GLU A 66 -4.26 -4.36 13.48
CA GLU A 66 -2.99 -4.76 12.85
C GLU A 66 -3.12 -5.25 11.40
N HIS A 67 -4.22 -4.88 10.72
CA HIS A 67 -4.34 -5.07 9.28
C HIS A 67 -3.62 -3.94 8.53
N LEU A 68 -3.03 -4.30 7.42
CA LEU A 68 -2.34 -3.36 6.54
C LEU A 68 -3.29 -2.87 5.44
N TRP A 69 -3.27 -1.57 5.20
CA TRP A 69 -4.05 -0.91 4.17
C TRP A 69 -3.12 -0.50 3.06
N VAL A 70 -3.31 -1.08 1.89
CA VAL A 70 -2.45 -0.93 0.72
C VAL A 70 -3.19 -0.13 -0.33
N THR A 71 -2.55 0.93 -0.84
CA THR A 71 -3.03 1.62 -2.05
C THR A 71 -2.36 1.05 -3.28
N SER A 72 -3.04 1.10 -4.41
CA SER A 72 -2.49 0.73 -5.70
C SER A 72 -2.85 1.78 -6.75
N PRO A 73 -1.87 2.51 -7.31
CA PRO A 73 -2.07 3.33 -8.51
C PRO A 73 -2.58 2.49 -9.68
N VAL A 74 -2.94 3.11 -10.78
CA VAL A 74 -3.50 2.48 -11.97
C VAL A 74 -4.90 1.92 -11.73
N SER A 75 -5.04 0.94 -10.82
CA SER A 75 -6.33 0.36 -10.44
C SER A 75 -7.11 1.22 -9.45
N ASN A 76 -6.48 2.20 -8.81
CA ASN A 76 -7.06 3.00 -7.75
C ASN A 76 -7.74 2.13 -6.68
N ARG A 77 -7.06 1.07 -6.25
CA ARG A 77 -7.53 0.15 -5.21
C ARG A 77 -7.03 0.56 -3.84
N VAL A 78 -7.90 0.40 -2.85
CA VAL A 78 -7.52 0.29 -1.45
C VAL A 78 -7.85 -1.12 -1.01
N ILE A 79 -6.84 -1.86 -0.56
CA ILE A 79 -6.96 -3.25 -0.14
C ILE A 79 -6.55 -3.33 1.33
N ARG A 80 -7.38 -3.94 2.16
CA ARG A 80 -7.08 -4.26 3.55
C ARG A 80 -6.57 -5.69 3.63
N VAL A 81 -5.36 -5.87 4.15
CA VAL A 81 -4.67 -7.16 4.25
C VAL A 81 -4.61 -7.58 5.71
N ALA A 82 -5.16 -8.73 6.03
CA ALA A 82 -5.10 -9.31 7.37
C ALA A 82 -3.69 -9.87 7.69
N PRO A 83 -3.35 -10.08 8.97
CA PRO A 83 -2.04 -10.65 9.36
C PRO A 83 -1.74 -12.03 8.74
N ASP A 84 -2.76 -12.79 8.38
CA ASP A 84 -2.65 -14.09 7.68
C ASP A 84 -2.56 -13.95 6.15
N GLY A 85 -2.57 -12.73 5.63
CA GLY A 85 -2.50 -12.44 4.19
C GLY A 85 -3.83 -12.37 3.47
N ALA A 86 -4.97 -12.60 4.13
CA ALA A 86 -6.29 -12.49 3.53
C ALA A 86 -6.57 -11.04 3.09
N GLN A 87 -7.04 -10.87 1.85
CA GLN A 87 -7.29 -9.57 1.24
C GLN A 87 -8.79 -9.22 1.24
N THR A 88 -9.10 -7.99 1.58
CA THR A 88 -10.44 -7.40 1.45
C THR A 88 -10.34 -6.13 0.60
N LEU A 89 -11.01 -6.12 -0.54
CA LEU A 89 -11.13 -4.92 -1.36
C LEU A 89 -12.06 -3.91 -0.67
N ILE A 90 -11.54 -2.74 -0.37
CA ILE A 90 -12.29 -1.66 0.29
C ILE A 90 -12.86 -0.68 -0.73
N LEU A 91 -12.08 -0.36 -1.75
CA LEU A 91 -12.41 0.63 -2.77
C LEU A 91 -11.70 0.29 -4.07
N GLU A 92 -12.37 0.54 -5.19
CA GLU A 92 -11.78 0.49 -6.52
C GLU A 92 -12.41 1.55 -7.43
N ASP A 93 -11.57 2.24 -8.20
CA ASP A 93 -11.98 3.17 -9.26
C ASP A 93 -11.07 2.96 -10.48
N SER A 94 -11.21 1.80 -11.11
CA SER A 94 -10.38 1.36 -12.24
C SER A 94 -11.12 1.47 -13.57
N ASP A 95 -10.34 1.56 -14.63
CA ASP A 95 -10.77 1.35 -16.02
C ASP A 95 -10.31 -0.04 -16.46
N PRO A 96 -11.23 -0.97 -16.79
CA PRO A 96 -10.86 -2.34 -17.13
C PRO A 96 -9.97 -2.47 -18.35
N ASP A 97 -10.19 -1.66 -19.37
CA ASP A 97 -9.39 -1.72 -20.62
C ASP A 97 -7.98 -1.21 -20.37
N HIS A 98 -7.86 -0.13 -19.59
CA HIS A 98 -6.56 0.37 -19.16
C HIS A 98 -5.80 -0.65 -18.30
N LEU A 99 -6.47 -1.30 -17.34
CA LEU A 99 -5.86 -2.36 -16.54
C LEU A 99 -5.38 -3.52 -17.40
N ALA A 100 -6.16 -3.94 -18.39
CA ALA A 100 -5.78 -5.01 -19.31
C ALA A 100 -4.52 -4.63 -20.12
N ALA A 101 -4.44 -3.39 -20.63
CA ALA A 101 -3.28 -2.90 -21.35
C ALA A 101 -2.02 -2.84 -20.46
N VAL A 102 -2.15 -2.35 -19.23
CA VAL A 102 -1.05 -2.30 -18.27
C VAL A 102 -0.60 -3.72 -17.87
N GLU A 103 -1.53 -4.66 -17.73
CA GLU A 103 -1.19 -6.06 -17.42
C GLU A 103 -0.41 -6.74 -18.57
N VAL A 104 -0.75 -6.43 -19.82
CA VAL A 104 0.03 -6.89 -20.98
C VAL A 104 1.45 -6.31 -20.94
N ALA A 105 1.60 -5.02 -20.65
CA ALA A 105 2.91 -4.38 -20.56
C ALA A 105 3.73 -4.96 -19.38
N TYR A 106 3.10 -5.23 -18.24
CA TYR A 106 3.76 -5.85 -17.10
C TYR A 106 4.29 -7.24 -17.43
N LYS A 107 3.45 -8.12 -17.96
CA LYS A 107 3.84 -9.48 -18.39
C LYS A 107 4.88 -9.50 -19.49
N GLY A 108 4.83 -8.51 -20.37
CA GLY A 108 5.80 -8.31 -21.45
C GLY A 108 7.13 -7.68 -21.01
N GLY A 109 7.28 -7.31 -19.72
CA GLY A 109 8.48 -6.66 -19.20
C GLY A 109 8.69 -5.22 -19.70
N SER A 110 7.66 -4.60 -20.26
CA SER A 110 7.71 -3.22 -20.79
C SER A 110 7.01 -2.20 -19.90
N MET A 111 6.46 -2.63 -18.77
CA MET A 111 5.84 -1.73 -17.81
C MET A 111 6.88 -0.79 -17.19
N GLY A 112 6.57 0.48 -17.12
CA GLY A 112 7.44 1.51 -16.54
C GLY A 112 6.62 2.72 -16.10
N ARG A 113 7.31 3.80 -15.76
CA ARG A 113 6.72 5.03 -15.19
C ARG A 113 5.56 5.58 -16.01
N VAL A 114 5.63 5.54 -17.33
CA VAL A 114 4.58 6.03 -18.25
C VAL A 114 3.20 5.44 -17.93
N HIS A 115 3.12 4.20 -17.44
CA HIS A 115 1.86 3.55 -17.09
C HIS A 115 1.23 4.10 -15.81
N PHE A 116 1.98 4.84 -15.01
CA PHE A 116 1.50 5.55 -13.81
C PHE A 116 1.17 7.02 -14.10
N GLU A 117 1.51 7.52 -15.29
CA GLU A 117 1.28 8.92 -15.70
C GLU A 117 -0.05 9.12 -16.43
N GLU A 118 -0.87 8.07 -16.56
CA GLU A 118 -2.22 8.13 -17.10
C GLU A 118 -3.24 7.76 -16.03
N ALA A 119 -4.22 8.63 -15.79
CA ALA A 119 -5.37 8.34 -14.94
C ALA A 119 -6.61 8.15 -15.83
N LYS A 120 -7.06 6.91 -15.97
CA LYS A 120 -8.28 6.55 -16.72
C LYS A 120 -9.49 6.31 -15.81
N SER A 121 -9.31 6.45 -14.51
CA SER A 121 -10.37 6.33 -13.51
C SER A 121 -11.38 7.47 -13.58
N GLN A 122 -12.54 7.27 -12.95
CA GLN A 122 -13.64 8.27 -12.96
C GLN A 122 -13.39 9.43 -12.00
N LYS A 123 -12.86 9.16 -10.79
CA LYS A 123 -12.71 10.13 -9.70
C LYS A 123 -11.30 10.21 -9.14
N LEU A 124 -10.65 9.07 -8.97
CA LEU A 124 -9.33 8.98 -8.38
C LEU A 124 -8.24 9.09 -9.46
N ARG A 125 -7.08 9.62 -9.07
CA ARG A 125 -5.99 9.95 -10.01
C ARG A 125 -4.71 9.23 -9.62
N ASN A 126 -4.74 7.88 -9.70
CA ASN A 126 -3.63 7.00 -9.34
C ASN A 126 -3.21 7.21 -7.88
N ILE A 127 -4.06 6.72 -6.96
CA ILE A 127 -3.82 6.82 -5.53
C ILE A 127 -2.55 6.08 -5.12
N SER A 128 -1.68 6.77 -4.38
CA SER A 128 -0.34 6.28 -4.03
C SER A 128 -0.07 6.28 -2.54
N SER A 129 -0.91 6.92 -1.73
CA SER A 129 -0.73 6.96 -0.28
C SER A 129 -2.06 6.97 0.45
N LEU A 130 -2.04 6.52 1.71
CA LEU A 130 -3.18 6.54 2.60
C LEU A 130 -2.74 6.96 4.01
N ALA A 131 -3.50 7.87 4.61
CA ALA A 131 -3.33 8.23 6.01
C ALA A 131 -4.67 8.25 6.73
N PHE A 132 -4.71 7.74 7.96
CA PHE A 132 -5.87 7.86 8.83
C PHE A 132 -5.82 9.13 9.63
N GLY A 133 -6.97 9.82 9.76
CA GLY A 133 -7.10 11.04 10.53
C GLY A 133 -8.53 11.31 10.98
N GLY A 134 -8.77 12.56 11.43
CA GLY A 134 -9.98 12.94 12.10
C GLY A 134 -9.96 12.56 13.60
N PRO A 135 -10.92 13.07 14.40
CA PRO A 135 -10.90 12.88 15.86
C PRO A 135 -11.00 11.42 16.30
N ASP A 136 -11.54 10.54 15.46
CA ASP A 136 -11.71 9.12 15.71
C ASP A 136 -10.80 8.23 14.83
N LEU A 137 -9.87 8.83 14.08
CA LEU A 137 -8.98 8.13 13.13
C LEU A 137 -9.71 7.22 12.12
N ARG A 138 -10.98 7.53 11.82
CA ARG A 138 -11.78 6.78 10.85
C ARG A 138 -11.94 7.49 9.50
N THR A 139 -11.30 8.63 9.31
CA THR A 139 -11.23 9.26 8.00
C THR A 139 -9.95 8.82 7.32
N ALA A 140 -10.07 8.07 6.23
CA ALA A 140 -8.96 7.71 5.37
C ALA A 140 -8.79 8.82 4.32
N TYR A 141 -7.63 9.43 4.27
CA TYR A 141 -7.21 10.41 3.26
C TYR A 141 -6.31 9.73 2.24
N LEU A 142 -6.55 10.00 0.97
CA LEU A 142 -5.82 9.40 -0.15
C LEU A 142 -5.03 10.46 -0.88
N GLY A 143 -3.72 10.30 -0.94
CA GLY A 143 -2.85 11.03 -1.85
C GLY A 143 -2.77 10.32 -3.20
N SER A 144 -2.46 11.06 -4.26
CA SER A 144 -2.42 10.54 -5.63
C SER A 144 -1.24 11.09 -6.42
N LEU A 145 -0.81 10.36 -7.45
CA LEU A 145 0.30 10.76 -8.32
C LEU A 145 -0.11 11.90 -9.27
N LEU A 146 -1.36 11.95 -9.70
CA LEU A 146 -1.82 12.82 -10.78
C LEU A 146 -2.97 13.76 -10.37
N GLY A 147 -3.40 13.70 -9.12
CA GLY A 147 -4.47 14.56 -8.61
C GLY A 147 -3.96 15.87 -8.06
N ASP A 148 -4.80 16.90 -8.12
CA ASP A 148 -4.61 18.23 -7.52
C ASP A 148 -5.40 18.40 -6.22
N GLY A 149 -6.01 17.32 -5.72
CA GLY A 149 -6.81 17.28 -4.50
C GLY A 149 -6.56 16.04 -3.67
N ILE A 150 -7.09 16.03 -2.44
CA ILE A 150 -7.05 14.91 -1.52
C ILE A 150 -8.44 14.28 -1.47
N ALA A 151 -8.54 13.03 -1.89
CA ALA A 151 -9.77 12.25 -1.71
C ALA A 151 -9.85 11.69 -0.29
N SER A 152 -11.06 11.44 0.20
CA SER A 152 -11.25 10.80 1.51
C SER A 152 -12.49 9.93 1.54
N PHE A 153 -12.51 8.97 2.48
CA PHE A 153 -13.69 8.17 2.79
C PHE A 153 -13.73 7.80 4.27
N ARG A 154 -14.90 7.35 4.75
CA ARG A 154 -15.04 6.84 6.12
C ARG A 154 -14.65 5.37 6.17
N SER A 155 -13.63 5.08 6.94
CA SER A 155 -13.22 3.70 7.22
C SER A 155 -14.15 3.05 8.25
N PRO A 156 -14.52 1.76 8.08
CA PRO A 156 -15.24 1.01 9.10
C PRO A 156 -14.37 0.72 10.33
N ILE A 157 -13.06 0.75 10.19
CA ILE A 157 -12.08 0.46 11.24
C ILE A 157 -11.24 1.72 11.52
N MET A 158 -10.90 1.94 12.77
CA MET A 158 -10.01 3.02 13.19
C MET A 158 -8.58 2.75 12.71
N GLY A 159 -7.93 3.75 12.13
CA GLY A 159 -6.49 3.69 11.84
C GLY A 159 -5.65 3.67 13.12
N ARG A 160 -4.46 3.12 13.03
CA ARG A 160 -3.51 3.15 14.15
C ARG A 160 -3.03 4.57 14.40
N PRO A 161 -3.04 5.07 15.65
CA PRO A 161 -2.46 6.36 15.98
C PRO A 161 -0.97 6.43 15.58
N PRO A 162 -0.51 7.54 14.99
CA PRO A 162 0.91 7.72 14.69
C PRO A 162 1.76 7.65 15.97
N THR A 163 2.88 6.97 15.91
CA THR A 163 3.78 6.76 17.06
C THR A 163 4.25 8.09 17.67
N HIS A 164 4.47 9.11 16.83
CA HIS A 164 4.95 10.44 17.25
C HIS A 164 3.93 11.26 18.05
N TRP A 165 2.65 10.88 18.09
CA TRP A 165 1.66 11.54 18.95
C TRP A 165 1.96 11.42 20.44
N HIS A 166 2.81 10.47 20.82
CA HIS A 166 3.22 10.24 22.20
C HIS A 166 4.58 10.83 22.53
N PHE A 167 5.22 11.56 21.58
CA PHE A 167 6.44 12.27 21.87
C PHE A 167 6.11 13.56 22.63
N ASN A 168 6.57 13.63 23.87
CA ASN A 168 6.61 14.88 24.62
C ASN A 168 7.75 15.74 24.03
N VAL A 169 7.38 16.82 23.36
CA VAL A 169 8.31 17.84 22.88
C VAL A 169 8.66 18.80 24.01
#